data_66fdf0a3fb05a8823e191a00586529e5
#
_entry.id   66fdf0a3fb05a8823e191a00586529e5
#
_cell.length_a   1.000
_cell.length_b   1.000
_cell.length_c   1.000
_cell.angle_alpha   90.00
_cell.angle_beta   90.00
_cell.angle_gamma   90.00
#
_symmetry.space_group_name_H-M   'P 1'
#
loop_
_entity.id
_entity.type
_entity.pdbx_description
1 polymer ?
#
loop_
_entity_poly.entity_id
_entity_poly.type
_entity_poly.pdbx_seq_one_letter_code
_entity_poly.pdbx_strand_id
1 'polypeptide(L)'
;MRFKKYRGEDKYHFRVYRKSIGHPFIVVAVSEKTDENGNVYISGYMMTHSLLRISEKPGVYKRLKKNPNPNDERVSFVNKYRINDIPANYFSKPYTTWHLSKEDEMTIDRLEKKYNRTK
;
A
#
# COMPACT_ATOMS: atom_id res chain seq x y z
N MET A 1 -5.99 9.70 -18.23
CA MET A 1 -5.55 9.43 -16.84
C MET A 1 -4.03 9.35 -16.82
N ARG A 2 -3.43 10.05 -15.88
CA ARG A 2 -1.98 10.16 -15.78
C ARG A 2 -1.51 9.41 -14.54
N PHE A 3 -0.57 8.48 -14.70
CA PHE A 3 0.01 7.73 -13.57
C PHE A 3 1.40 8.27 -13.25
N LYS A 4 1.61 8.57 -11.98
CA LYS A 4 2.94 8.86 -11.45
C LYS A 4 3.40 7.69 -10.61
N LYS A 5 4.59 7.20 -10.88
CA LYS A 5 5.28 6.29 -9.98
C LYS A 5 6.22 7.10 -9.10
N TYR A 6 6.26 6.77 -7.81
CA TYR A 6 7.20 7.41 -6.92
C TYR A 6 8.60 7.00 -7.31
N ARG A 7 9.47 7.99 -7.43
CA ARG A 7 10.88 7.81 -7.75
C ARG A 7 11.71 8.27 -6.58
N GLY A 8 12.93 7.78 -6.48
CA GLY A 8 13.84 8.08 -5.41
C GLY A 8 14.35 6.80 -4.78
N GLU A 9 14.75 6.86 -3.53
CA GLU A 9 15.24 5.71 -2.80
C GLU A 9 14.14 4.69 -2.56
N ASP A 10 12.89 5.14 -2.39
CA ASP A 10 11.75 4.29 -2.15
C ASP A 10 10.84 4.21 -3.36
N LYS A 11 10.64 3.01 -3.81
CA LYS A 11 9.74 2.71 -4.93
C LYS A 11 8.27 2.87 -4.53
N TYR A 12 7.98 2.60 -3.27
CA TYR A 12 6.64 2.69 -2.70
C TYR A 12 6.67 3.57 -1.47
N HIS A 13 5.55 4.20 -1.15
CA HIS A 13 5.48 4.98 0.08
C HIS A 13 4.26 4.58 0.91
N PHE A 14 4.18 5.11 2.13
CA PHE A 14 3.16 4.71 3.09
C PHE A 14 2.29 5.90 3.47
N ARG A 15 0.98 5.63 3.57
CA ARG A 15 0.01 6.57 4.11
C ARG A 15 -0.95 5.78 5.01
N VAL A 16 -1.71 6.48 5.85
CA VAL A 16 -2.77 5.85 6.63
C VAL A 16 -4.09 6.06 5.91
N TYR A 17 -4.83 4.97 5.72
CA TYR A 17 -6.18 5.02 5.18
C TYR A 17 -7.16 5.32 6.32
N ARG A 18 -7.67 6.55 6.37
CA ARG A 18 -8.45 7.06 7.49
C ARG A 18 -9.85 6.44 7.58
N LYS A 19 -10.39 5.95 6.47
CA LYS A 19 -11.71 5.31 6.42
C LYS A 19 -11.73 3.89 6.96
N SER A 20 -10.57 3.28 7.19
CA SER A 20 -10.44 1.91 7.66
C SER A 20 -9.68 1.83 8.98
N ILE A 21 -10.17 2.51 10.00
CA ILE A 21 -9.61 2.48 11.37
C ILE A 21 -8.11 2.79 11.40
N GLY A 22 -7.65 3.67 10.50
CA GLY A 22 -6.24 4.07 10.48
C GLY A 22 -5.26 2.99 10.05
N HIS A 23 -5.65 2.04 9.22
CA HIS A 23 -4.73 1.03 8.71
C HIS A 23 -3.67 1.66 7.81
N PRO A 24 -2.39 1.25 7.95
CA PRO A 24 -1.36 1.64 7.01
C PRO A 24 -1.65 1.11 5.61
N PHE A 25 -1.19 1.83 4.61
CA PHE A 25 -1.43 1.51 3.21
C PHE A 25 -0.14 1.71 2.42
N ILE A 26 0.21 0.73 1.61
CA ILE A 26 1.36 0.83 0.70
C ILE A 26 0.85 1.42 -0.61
N VAL A 27 1.31 2.63 -0.93
CA VAL A 27 0.93 3.30 -2.16
C VAL A 27 1.84 2.85 -3.29
N VAL A 28 1.26 2.31 -4.35
CA VAL A 28 2.01 1.84 -5.53
C VAL A 28 1.79 2.71 -6.76
N ALA A 29 0.70 3.45 -6.81
CA ALA A 29 0.39 4.33 -7.92
C ALA A 29 -0.47 5.50 -7.48
N VAL A 30 -0.22 6.64 -8.11
CA VAL A 30 -1.04 7.83 -7.96
C VAL A 30 -1.48 8.24 -9.36
N SER A 31 -2.78 8.40 -9.55
CA SER A 31 -3.33 8.85 -10.82
C SER A 31 -4.05 10.17 -10.63
N GLU A 32 -3.87 11.07 -11.60
CA GLU A 32 -4.61 12.31 -11.65
C GLU A 32 -5.66 12.17 -12.75
N LYS A 33 -6.93 12.35 -12.39
CA LYS A 33 -7.98 12.46 -13.40
C LYS A 33 -7.97 13.88 -13.95
N THR A 34 -8.00 13.99 -15.25
CA THR A 34 -8.10 15.27 -15.93
C THR A 34 -9.56 15.70 -16.02
N ASP A 35 -10.26 15.69 -14.88
CA ASP A 35 -11.58 16.27 -14.79
C ASP A 35 -11.46 17.72 -14.30
N GLU A 36 -12.59 18.43 -14.24
CA GLU A 36 -12.64 19.82 -13.83
C GLU A 36 -12.07 20.07 -12.43
N ASN A 37 -12.06 19.04 -11.59
CA ASN A 37 -11.67 19.17 -10.19
C ASN A 37 -10.23 18.74 -9.91
N GLY A 38 -9.50 18.23 -10.89
CA GLY A 38 -8.11 17.79 -10.72
C GLY A 38 -7.96 16.75 -9.63
N ASN A 39 -8.89 15.82 -9.51
CA ASN A 39 -8.88 14.82 -8.45
C ASN A 39 -7.69 13.88 -8.56
N VAL A 40 -7.12 13.54 -7.39
CA VAL A 40 -6.00 12.60 -7.27
C VAL A 40 -6.51 11.33 -6.63
N TYR A 41 -6.12 10.19 -7.19
CA TYR A 41 -6.53 8.85 -6.73
C TYR A 41 -5.31 8.01 -6.42
N ILE A 42 -5.42 7.22 -5.36
CA ILE A 42 -4.34 6.40 -4.84
C ILE A 42 -4.72 4.94 -4.96
N SER A 43 -3.77 4.13 -5.41
CA SER A 43 -3.93 2.68 -5.51
C SER A 43 -2.79 1.98 -4.78
N GLY A 44 -3.09 0.82 -4.19
CA GLY A 44 -2.08 0.07 -3.47
C GLY A 44 -2.65 -1.05 -2.62
N TYR A 45 -1.97 -1.33 -1.52
CA TYR A 45 -2.26 -2.50 -0.69
C TYR A 45 -2.43 -2.12 0.77
N MET A 46 -3.51 -2.62 1.38
CA MET A 46 -3.77 -2.42 2.80
C MET A 46 -2.84 -3.31 3.63
N MET A 47 -2.38 -2.76 4.75
CA MET A 47 -1.55 -3.49 5.72
C MET A 47 -2.31 -3.75 7.00
N THR A 48 -1.93 -4.80 7.72
CA THR A 48 -2.46 -5.10 9.04
C THR A 48 -1.41 -5.84 9.89
N HIS A 49 -1.53 -5.73 11.19
CA HIS A 49 -0.78 -6.56 12.13
C HIS A 49 -1.72 -7.38 13.03
N SER A 50 -2.99 -7.49 12.65
CA SER A 50 -3.99 -8.27 13.39
C SER A 50 -3.91 -9.75 13.04
N LEU A 51 -3.41 -10.55 13.96
CA LEU A 51 -3.34 -12.00 13.80
C LEU A 51 -4.73 -12.63 13.68
N LEU A 52 -5.72 -12.07 14.37
CA LEU A 52 -7.09 -12.55 14.28
C LEU A 52 -7.63 -12.39 12.85
N ARG A 53 -7.43 -11.23 12.25
CA ARG A 53 -7.89 -10.98 10.88
C ARG A 53 -7.25 -11.96 9.89
N ILE A 54 -5.98 -12.29 10.09
CA ILE A 54 -5.25 -13.20 9.23
C ILE A 54 -5.77 -14.61 9.36
N SER A 55 -6.09 -15.07 10.58
CA SER A 55 -6.63 -16.40 10.81
C SER A 55 -8.04 -16.54 10.24
N GLU A 56 -8.82 -15.48 10.21
CA GLU A 56 -10.17 -15.49 9.65
C GLU A 56 -10.18 -15.59 8.12
N LYS A 57 -9.12 -15.12 7.46
CA LYS A 57 -9.03 -15.08 6.00
C LYS A 57 -7.68 -15.63 5.52
N PRO A 58 -7.47 -16.95 5.68
CA PRO A 58 -6.19 -17.55 5.25
C PRO A 58 -5.99 -17.37 3.74
N GLY A 59 -4.75 -17.12 3.34
CA GLY A 59 -4.39 -16.94 1.94
C GLY A 59 -4.62 -15.56 1.37
N VAL A 60 -5.24 -14.64 2.14
CA VAL A 60 -5.47 -13.26 1.70
C VAL A 60 -4.27 -12.37 2.00
N TYR A 61 -3.49 -12.72 3.01
CA TYR A 61 -2.41 -11.87 3.51
C TYR A 61 -1.05 -12.51 3.27
N LYS A 62 -0.06 -11.66 2.99
CA LYS A 62 1.35 -12.02 2.90
C LYS A 62 2.10 -11.39 4.06
N ARG A 63 2.91 -12.18 4.76
CA ARG A 63 3.75 -11.67 5.84
C ARG A 63 4.94 -10.89 5.26
N LEU A 64 5.17 -9.70 5.81
CA LEU A 64 6.37 -8.93 5.51
C LEU A 64 7.54 -9.41 6.40
N LYS A 65 8.74 -9.35 5.87
CA LYS A 65 9.96 -9.72 6.61
C LYS A 65 10.22 -8.76 7.75
N LYS A 66 9.90 -7.49 7.56
CA LYS A 66 10.14 -6.44 8.53
C LYS A 66 8.98 -5.45 8.52
N ASN A 67 8.57 -5.00 9.71
CA ASN A 67 7.58 -3.94 9.80
C ASN A 67 8.18 -2.66 9.20
N PRO A 68 7.53 -2.02 8.22
CA PRO A 68 8.05 -0.79 7.63
C PRO A 68 8.16 0.37 8.61
N ASN A 69 7.34 0.36 9.66
CA ASN A 69 7.43 1.36 10.71
C ASN A 69 8.66 1.05 11.58
N PRO A 70 9.68 1.94 11.61
CA PRO A 70 10.91 1.66 12.37
C PRO A 70 10.71 1.62 13.89
N ASN A 71 9.57 2.14 14.36
CA ASN A 71 9.25 2.20 15.79
C ASN A 71 8.29 1.08 16.22
N ASP A 72 7.96 0.14 15.35
CA ASP A 72 7.02 -0.94 15.64
C ASP A 72 7.65 -2.28 15.28
N GLU A 73 7.81 -3.15 16.26
CA GLU A 73 8.43 -4.47 16.07
C GLU A 73 7.41 -5.57 15.80
N ARG A 74 6.13 -5.25 15.79
CA ARG A 74 5.10 -6.26 15.54
C ARG A 74 5.21 -6.79 14.12
N VAL A 75 4.82 -8.05 13.94
CA VAL A 75 4.74 -8.65 12.62
C VAL A 75 3.70 -7.90 11.79
N SER A 76 4.04 -7.59 10.56
CA SER A 76 3.16 -6.87 9.65
C SER A 76 2.82 -7.74 8.45
N PHE A 77 1.59 -7.61 7.97
CA PHE A 77 1.08 -8.35 6.82
C PHE A 77 0.49 -7.38 5.80
N VAL A 78 0.53 -7.77 4.55
CA VAL A 78 -0.09 -7.01 3.47
C VAL A 78 -1.21 -7.84 2.84
N ASN A 79 -2.36 -7.22 2.61
CA ASN A 79 -3.43 -7.82 1.86
C ASN A 79 -2.99 -7.89 0.39
N LYS A 80 -2.98 -9.08 -0.20
CA LYS A 80 -2.46 -9.29 -1.56
C LYS A 80 -3.39 -8.77 -2.66
N TYR A 81 -4.59 -8.32 -2.32
CA TYR A 81 -5.53 -7.78 -3.30
C TYR A 81 -5.41 -6.26 -3.39
N ARG A 82 -5.03 -5.80 -4.55
CA ARG A 82 -4.85 -4.38 -4.82
C ARG A 82 -6.19 -3.63 -4.74
N ILE A 83 -6.18 -2.49 -4.08
CA ILE A 83 -7.32 -1.57 -4.06
C ILE A 83 -6.96 -0.39 -4.95
N ASN A 84 -7.86 -0.05 -5.87
CA ASN A 84 -7.60 0.94 -6.90
C ASN A 84 -8.44 2.19 -6.72
N ASP A 85 -7.87 3.32 -7.12
CA ASP A 85 -8.58 4.57 -7.33
C ASP A 85 -9.36 5.05 -6.10
N ILE A 86 -8.68 5.07 -4.95
CA ILE A 86 -9.24 5.66 -3.75
C ILE A 86 -8.91 7.16 -3.75
N PRO A 87 -9.90 8.04 -3.54
CA PRO A 87 -9.61 9.47 -3.46
C PRO A 87 -8.51 9.80 -2.44
N ALA A 88 -7.57 10.63 -2.83
CA ALA A 88 -6.40 10.95 -2.00
C ALA A 88 -6.76 11.58 -0.66
N ASN A 89 -7.90 12.28 -0.60
CA ASN A 89 -8.35 12.92 0.65
C ASN A 89 -8.79 11.91 1.74
N TYR A 90 -8.88 10.62 1.40
CA TYR A 90 -9.14 9.57 2.40
C TYR A 90 -7.86 9.13 3.12
N PHE A 91 -6.71 9.67 2.74
CA PHE A 91 -5.42 9.30 3.29
C PHE A 91 -4.77 10.42 4.08
N SER A 92 -3.89 10.03 5.00
CA SER A 92 -2.98 10.95 5.68
C SER A 92 -1.90 11.45 4.72
N LYS A 93 -1.05 12.35 5.21
CA LYS A 93 0.21 12.68 4.53
C LYS A 93 1.14 11.46 4.50
N PRO A 94 2.08 11.39 3.55
CA PRO A 94 3.03 10.28 3.51
C PRO A 94 3.88 10.18 4.77
N TYR A 95 4.17 8.96 5.19
CA TYR A 95 5.12 8.68 6.26
C TYR A 95 6.51 8.54 5.66
N THR A 96 7.35 9.54 5.86
CA THR A 96 8.65 9.63 5.21
C THR A 96 9.73 8.76 5.87
N THR A 97 9.49 8.27 7.09
CA THR A 97 10.43 7.42 7.83
C THR A 97 10.15 5.93 7.68
N TRP A 98 9.09 5.57 7.00
CA TRP A 98 8.72 4.17 6.81
C TRP A 98 9.30 3.64 5.51
N HIS A 99 9.91 2.46 5.56
CA HIS A 99 10.57 1.85 4.40
C HIS A 99 10.32 0.35 4.37
N LEU A 100 10.10 -0.20 3.18
CA LEU A 100 10.10 -1.64 3.00
C LEU A 100 11.54 -2.15 2.99
N SER A 101 11.75 -3.35 3.55
CA SER A 101 12.98 -4.06 3.29
C SER A 101 13.06 -4.39 1.80
N LYS A 102 14.25 -4.65 1.29
CA LYS A 102 14.46 -5.02 -0.11
C LYS A 102 13.64 -6.26 -0.49
N GLU A 103 13.59 -7.25 0.41
CA GLU A 103 12.83 -8.48 0.19
C GLU A 103 11.34 -8.21 0.13
N ASP A 104 10.83 -7.32 0.98
CA ASP A 104 9.42 -6.96 0.99
C ASP A 104 9.05 -6.13 -0.23
N GLU A 105 9.94 -5.26 -0.68
CA GLU A 105 9.76 -4.53 -1.93
C GLU A 105 9.60 -5.48 -3.10
N MET A 106 10.41 -6.54 -3.15
CA MET A 106 10.28 -7.59 -4.16
C MET A 106 8.94 -8.32 -4.07
N THR A 107 8.43 -8.51 -2.88
CA THR A 107 7.10 -9.12 -2.67
C THR A 107 6.00 -8.24 -3.28
N ILE A 108 6.05 -6.95 -3.04
CA ILE A 108 5.09 -6.01 -3.63
C ILE A 108 5.25 -5.98 -5.15
N ASP A 109 6.47 -5.99 -5.65
CA ASP A 109 6.73 -6.03 -7.09
C ASP A 109 6.07 -7.26 -7.74
N ARG A 110 6.14 -8.41 -7.09
CA ARG A 110 5.48 -9.62 -7.60
C ARG A 110 3.96 -9.50 -7.61
N LEU A 111 3.38 -8.89 -6.58
CA LEU A 111 1.94 -8.63 -6.52
C LEU A 111 1.53 -7.69 -7.66
N GLU A 112 2.30 -6.63 -7.91
CA GLU A 112 2.04 -5.69 -8.99
C GLU A 112 2.14 -6.35 -10.36
N LYS A 113 3.13 -7.20 -10.55
CA LYS A 113 3.30 -7.94 -11.79
C LYS A 113 2.13 -8.87 -12.06
N LYS A 114 1.66 -9.57 -11.03
CA LYS A 114 0.49 -10.45 -11.12
C LYS A 114 -0.77 -9.66 -11.43
N TYR A 115 -0.96 -8.52 -10.78
CA TYR A 115 -2.09 -7.63 -11.05
C TYR A 115 -2.12 -7.19 -12.51
N ASN A 116 -0.97 -6.78 -13.05
CA ASN A 116 -0.88 -6.32 -14.44
C ASN A 116 -1.17 -7.43 -15.45
N ARG A 117 -0.91 -8.70 -15.10
CA ARG A 117 -1.22 -9.84 -15.97
C ARG A 117 -2.72 -10.15 -16.05
N THR A 118 -3.46 -9.85 -14.98
CA THR A 118 -4.90 -10.17 -14.92
C THR A 118 -5.77 -9.04 -15.44
N LYS A 119 -5.18 -7.97 -15.86
CA LYS A 119 -5.87 -6.80 -16.37
C LYS A 119 -6.43 -6.98 -17.77
#